data_0f7ae2da123bcc146d3dd3df1bd24723
#
_entry.id   0f7ae2da123bcc146d3dd3df1bd24723
#
_cell.length_a   1.000
_cell.length_b   1.000
_cell.length_c   1.000
_cell.angle_alpha   90.00
_cell.angle_beta   90.00
_cell.angle_gamma   90.00
#
_symmetry.space_group_name_H-M   'P 1'
#
loop_
_entity.id
_entity.type
_entity.pdbx_description
1 polymer ?
#
loop_
_entity_poly.entity_id
_entity_poly.type
_entity_poly.pdbx_seq_one_letter_code
_entity_poly.pdbx_strand_id
1 'polypeptide(L)'
;TKVKATDLPQIDLLIGGSPCQDFSRANSVRDGLQGMKSMLFYEYIRLLEETKPKYYLLENVIMDDIGYSTISDLLGTEPVRLCGSKVSGALRDRLFWTNIGPESFDLFGNRKSAIPQPRDKKILLNDVLEYGYSDKRKHTCLNTSCGRDANQRYMLHRYATTGMTTIIYTDETMDESKGVRYCTQTELEKLHNIPIGYTKNLNKAQAGNLIGDGWNVGIVEHIFSFMQLT
;
A
#
# COMPACT_ATOMS: atom_id res chain seq x y z
N THR A 1 23.69 -9.11 6.18
CA THR A 1 23.66 -10.38 6.96
C THR A 1 22.32 -11.02 6.69
N LYS A 2 22.30 -12.26 6.20
CA LYS A 2 21.07 -13.03 6.02
C LYS A 2 20.55 -13.46 7.39
N VAL A 3 19.25 -13.21 7.64
CA VAL A 3 18.55 -13.76 8.82
C VAL A 3 18.47 -15.27 8.64
N LYS A 4 18.86 -16.03 9.65
CA LYS A 4 18.72 -17.49 9.68
C LYS A 4 17.48 -17.84 10.49
N ALA A 5 16.66 -18.76 10.00
CA ALA A 5 15.47 -19.20 10.74
C ALA A 5 15.84 -19.81 12.11
N THR A 6 17.01 -20.44 12.21
CA THR A 6 17.55 -21.00 13.47
C THR A 6 17.83 -19.94 14.55
N ASP A 7 17.99 -18.69 14.16
CA ASP A 7 18.26 -17.58 15.07
C ASP A 7 16.95 -16.90 15.57
N LEU A 8 15.80 -17.35 15.04
CA LEU A 8 14.48 -16.82 15.37
C LEU A 8 13.74 -17.74 16.36
N PRO A 9 12.93 -17.17 17.26
CA PRO A 9 11.96 -17.98 17.99
C PRO A 9 10.93 -18.56 17.02
N GLN A 10 10.10 -19.50 17.48
CA GLN A 10 8.94 -19.92 16.71
C GLN A 10 8.06 -18.69 16.44
N ILE A 11 7.72 -18.47 15.19
CA ILE A 11 6.88 -17.35 14.75
C ILE A 11 5.53 -17.87 14.26
N ASP A 12 4.45 -17.16 14.61
CA ASP A 12 3.09 -17.51 14.21
C ASP A 12 2.66 -16.79 12.95
N LEU A 13 3.26 -15.66 12.63
CA LEU A 13 2.92 -14.83 11.49
C LEU A 13 4.16 -14.27 10.80
N LEU A 14 4.30 -14.53 9.50
CA LEU A 14 5.29 -13.89 8.63
C LEU A 14 4.58 -12.88 7.74
N ILE A 15 4.99 -11.60 7.83
CA ILE A 15 4.46 -10.53 6.98
C ILE A 15 5.58 -9.91 6.15
N GLY A 16 5.28 -9.54 4.91
CA GLY A 16 6.24 -8.90 4.04
C GLY A 16 5.59 -8.09 2.92
N GLY A 17 6.31 -7.06 2.47
CA GLY A 17 6.05 -6.32 1.25
C GLY A 17 7.38 -6.24 0.50
N SER A 18 7.57 -7.08 -0.50
CA SER A 18 8.80 -7.02 -1.30
C SER A 18 8.83 -5.72 -2.10
N PRO A 19 10.02 -5.13 -2.33
CA PRO A 19 10.14 -3.91 -3.12
C PRO A 19 9.47 -4.07 -4.48
N CYS A 20 8.53 -3.16 -4.78
CA CYS A 20 7.74 -3.18 -6.01
C CYS A 20 8.42 -2.49 -7.19
N GLN A 21 9.65 -1.97 -7.02
CA GLN A 21 10.26 -1.10 -8.02
C GLN A 21 10.54 -1.80 -9.35
N ASP A 22 10.74 -3.10 -9.33
CA ASP A 22 10.95 -3.91 -10.52
C ASP A 22 9.61 -4.38 -11.15
N PHE A 23 8.50 -4.34 -10.41
CA PHE A 23 7.17 -4.78 -10.84
C PHE A 23 6.18 -3.64 -11.09
N SER A 24 6.46 -2.44 -10.56
CA SER A 24 5.52 -1.32 -10.61
C SER A 24 5.27 -0.83 -12.03
N ARG A 25 3.99 -0.67 -12.40
CA ARG A 25 3.59 -0.01 -13.66
C ARG A 25 4.09 1.43 -13.79
N ALA A 26 4.49 2.07 -12.71
CA ALA A 26 5.04 3.42 -12.69
C ALA A 26 6.53 3.48 -13.06
N ASN A 27 7.22 2.33 -13.13
CA ASN A 27 8.63 2.27 -13.49
C ASN A 27 8.79 2.02 -15.01
N SER A 28 9.51 2.91 -15.69
CA SER A 28 9.79 2.81 -17.13
C SER A 28 10.85 1.75 -17.46
N VAL A 29 11.71 1.40 -16.50
CA VAL A 29 12.72 0.34 -16.61
C VAL A 29 12.32 -0.78 -15.66
N ARG A 30 11.88 -1.91 -16.23
CA ARG A 30 11.40 -3.08 -15.47
C ARG A 30 12.39 -4.22 -15.65
N ASP A 31 13.04 -4.60 -14.56
CA ASP A 31 13.90 -5.79 -14.54
C ASP A 31 13.11 -7.04 -14.07
N GLY A 32 11.82 -6.88 -13.73
CA GLY A 32 10.94 -7.96 -13.29
C GLY A 32 11.51 -8.73 -12.11
N LEU A 33 11.39 -10.06 -12.16
CA LEU A 33 11.94 -10.95 -11.12
C LEU A 33 13.47 -11.07 -11.13
N GLN A 34 14.15 -10.55 -12.17
CA GLN A 34 15.62 -10.60 -12.28
C GLN A 34 16.31 -9.37 -11.66
N GLY A 35 15.54 -8.34 -11.28
CA GLY A 35 16.08 -7.17 -10.61
C GLY A 35 16.63 -7.47 -9.22
N MET A 36 17.69 -6.76 -8.80
CA MET A 36 18.31 -6.94 -7.46
C MET A 36 17.32 -6.78 -6.31
N LYS A 37 16.28 -5.96 -6.46
CA LYS A 37 15.26 -5.73 -5.44
C LYS A 37 14.25 -6.86 -5.36
N SER A 38 14.01 -7.56 -6.45
CA SER A 38 13.19 -8.78 -6.49
C SER A 38 13.83 -9.95 -5.73
N MET A 39 15.15 -9.93 -5.53
CA MET A 39 15.85 -10.91 -4.68
C MET A 39 15.31 -10.93 -3.24
N LEU A 40 14.77 -9.82 -2.73
CA LEU A 40 14.16 -9.78 -1.39
C LEU A 40 12.85 -10.58 -1.31
N PHE A 41 12.14 -10.73 -2.43
CA PHE A 41 10.99 -11.63 -2.49
C PHE A 41 11.40 -13.10 -2.25
N TYR A 42 12.51 -13.54 -2.85
CA TYR A 42 13.01 -14.90 -2.62
C TYR A 42 13.50 -15.13 -1.18
N GLU A 43 14.00 -14.10 -0.51
CA GLU A 43 14.31 -14.17 0.93
C GLU A 43 13.03 -14.35 1.77
N TYR A 44 11.92 -13.71 1.37
CA TYR A 44 10.63 -13.93 2.02
C TYR A 44 10.17 -15.39 1.84
N ILE A 45 10.24 -15.93 0.61
CA ILE A 45 9.89 -17.34 0.33
C ILE A 45 10.78 -18.29 1.16
N ARG A 46 12.10 -18.05 1.18
CA ARG A 46 13.03 -18.86 1.98
C ARG A 46 12.64 -18.86 3.47
N LEU A 47 12.37 -17.70 4.03
CA LEU A 47 11.95 -17.59 5.44
C LEU A 47 10.61 -18.27 5.69
N LEU A 48 9.66 -18.18 4.76
CA LEU A 48 8.37 -18.85 4.85
C LEU A 48 8.53 -20.36 4.91
N GLU A 49 9.40 -20.93 4.06
CA GLU A 49 9.70 -22.37 4.03
C GLU A 49 10.45 -22.85 5.27
N GLU A 50 11.43 -22.06 5.75
CA GLU A 50 12.26 -22.42 6.90
C GLU A 50 11.53 -22.28 8.23
N THR A 51 10.72 -21.22 8.42
CA THR A 51 10.05 -20.93 9.70
C THR A 51 8.67 -21.57 9.83
N LYS A 52 8.01 -21.89 8.71
CA LYS A 52 6.68 -22.51 8.63
C LYS A 52 5.66 -21.87 9.60
N PRO A 53 5.44 -20.57 9.52
CA PRO A 53 4.54 -19.87 10.43
C PRO A 53 3.09 -20.35 10.20
N LYS A 54 2.24 -20.23 11.24
CA LYS A 54 0.81 -20.55 11.12
C LYS A 54 0.13 -19.68 10.07
N TYR A 55 0.51 -18.39 10.00
CA TYR A 55 -0.03 -17.43 9.06
C TYR A 55 1.07 -16.71 8.27
N TYR A 56 0.74 -16.34 7.03
CA TYR A 56 1.59 -15.45 6.25
C TYR A 56 0.76 -14.40 5.51
N LEU A 57 1.38 -13.27 5.23
CA LEU A 57 0.84 -12.19 4.42
C LEU A 57 1.96 -11.57 3.58
N LEU A 58 1.85 -11.64 2.27
CA LEU A 58 2.68 -10.90 1.33
C LEU A 58 1.84 -9.85 0.62
N GLU A 59 2.28 -8.60 0.66
CA GLU A 59 1.65 -7.50 -0.09
C GLU A 59 2.52 -7.10 -1.27
N ASN A 60 1.88 -6.76 -2.39
CA ASN A 60 2.56 -6.10 -3.49
C ASN A 60 1.62 -5.21 -4.32
N VAL A 61 2.19 -4.43 -5.23
CA VAL A 61 1.45 -3.61 -6.19
C VAL A 61 0.76 -4.47 -7.24
N ILE A 62 -0.18 -3.88 -7.97
CA ILE A 62 -0.70 -4.48 -9.20
C ILE A 62 0.45 -4.54 -10.21
N MET A 63 0.74 -5.73 -10.70
CA MET A 63 1.87 -6.03 -11.56
C MET A 63 1.41 -6.67 -12.88
N ASP A 64 2.34 -7.05 -13.74
CA ASP A 64 2.09 -7.82 -14.95
C ASP A 64 1.78 -9.30 -14.64
N ASP A 65 1.33 -10.03 -15.65
CA ASP A 65 0.92 -11.43 -15.52
C ASP A 65 2.10 -12.35 -15.15
N ILE A 66 3.32 -12.02 -15.56
CA ILE A 66 4.51 -12.83 -15.27
C ILE A 66 4.84 -12.74 -13.78
N GLY A 67 4.91 -11.53 -13.23
CA GLY A 67 5.15 -11.33 -11.81
C GLY A 67 4.04 -11.93 -10.96
N TYR A 68 2.78 -11.72 -11.38
CA TYR A 68 1.61 -12.26 -10.72
C TYR A 68 1.64 -13.78 -10.63
N SER A 69 1.80 -14.48 -11.78
CA SER A 69 1.82 -15.95 -11.81
C SER A 69 3.01 -16.50 -11.04
N THR A 70 4.20 -15.94 -11.19
CA THR A 70 5.38 -16.44 -10.46
C THR A 70 5.20 -16.37 -8.94
N ILE A 71 4.66 -15.27 -8.42
CA ILE A 71 4.42 -15.14 -6.97
C ILE A 71 3.33 -16.14 -6.54
N SER A 72 2.26 -16.26 -7.32
CA SER A 72 1.15 -17.17 -7.02
C SER A 72 1.60 -18.63 -7.02
N ASP A 73 2.43 -19.04 -7.98
CA ASP A 73 2.97 -20.40 -8.09
C ASP A 73 3.87 -20.75 -6.90
N LEU A 74 4.78 -19.82 -6.51
CA LEU A 74 5.70 -20.02 -5.39
C LEU A 74 4.99 -20.06 -4.04
N LEU A 75 3.90 -19.32 -3.88
CA LEU A 75 3.09 -19.31 -2.65
C LEU A 75 1.96 -20.36 -2.67
N GLY A 76 1.71 -20.98 -3.83
CA GLY A 76 0.63 -21.96 -3.99
C GLY A 76 -0.77 -21.38 -3.76
N THR A 77 -0.94 -20.08 -3.99
CA THR A 77 -2.23 -19.39 -3.82
C THR A 77 -2.33 -18.14 -4.68
N GLU A 78 -3.50 -17.89 -5.21
CA GLU A 78 -3.86 -16.64 -5.87
C GLU A 78 -4.14 -15.53 -4.84
N PRO A 79 -3.75 -14.28 -5.11
CA PRO A 79 -3.96 -13.18 -4.19
C PRO A 79 -5.40 -12.69 -4.17
N VAL A 80 -5.78 -12.03 -3.08
CA VAL A 80 -6.93 -11.13 -3.08
C VAL A 80 -6.48 -9.71 -3.41
N ARG A 81 -7.26 -9.01 -4.23
CA ARG A 81 -7.06 -7.59 -4.54
C ARG A 81 -7.94 -6.74 -3.64
N LEU A 82 -7.32 -5.88 -2.82
CA LEU A 82 -8.01 -4.97 -1.91
C LEU A 82 -7.56 -3.53 -2.16
N CYS A 83 -8.49 -2.58 -2.03
CA CYS A 83 -8.19 -1.17 -2.21
C CYS A 83 -8.45 -0.36 -0.94
N GLY A 84 -7.44 0.41 -0.50
CA GLY A 84 -7.52 1.32 0.65
C GLY A 84 -8.66 2.34 0.56
N SER A 85 -9.16 2.65 -0.65
CA SER A 85 -10.27 3.59 -0.84
C SER A 85 -11.57 3.17 -0.16
N LYS A 86 -11.74 1.91 0.19
CA LYS A 86 -12.90 1.41 0.94
C LYS A 86 -12.86 1.83 2.41
N VAL A 87 -11.67 2.00 2.96
CA VAL A 87 -11.46 2.26 4.40
C VAL A 87 -10.86 3.63 4.69
N SER A 88 -10.42 4.37 3.66
CA SER A 88 -9.81 5.70 3.80
C SER A 88 -10.16 6.65 2.66
N GLY A 89 -9.69 7.90 2.77
CA GLY A 89 -9.81 8.94 1.74
C GLY A 89 -8.81 8.83 0.58
N ALA A 90 -8.01 7.74 0.48
CA ALA A 90 -6.98 7.56 -0.54
C ALA A 90 -7.18 6.28 -1.34
N LEU A 91 -6.71 6.32 -2.60
CA LEU A 91 -6.56 5.13 -3.43
C LEU A 91 -5.29 4.40 -3.01
N ARG A 92 -5.37 3.09 -2.77
CA ARG A 92 -4.21 2.20 -2.62
C ARG A 92 -4.64 0.78 -2.97
N ASP A 93 -4.53 0.45 -4.21
CA ASP A 93 -4.92 -0.84 -4.79
C ASP A 93 -3.73 -1.79 -4.73
N ARG A 94 -3.90 -2.94 -4.06
CA ARG A 94 -2.84 -3.89 -3.77
C ARG A 94 -3.31 -5.32 -3.88
N LEU A 95 -2.34 -6.20 -4.13
CA LEU A 95 -2.49 -7.64 -4.11
C LEU A 95 -1.96 -8.18 -2.78
N PHE A 96 -2.70 -9.12 -2.19
CA PHE A 96 -2.36 -9.76 -0.93
C PHE A 96 -2.42 -11.27 -1.09
N TRP A 97 -1.27 -11.92 -1.02
CA TRP A 97 -1.15 -13.39 -0.95
C TRP A 97 -1.13 -13.79 0.51
N THR A 98 -2.06 -14.62 0.94
CA THR A 98 -2.17 -14.99 2.35
C THR A 98 -2.95 -16.30 2.52
N ASN A 99 -2.70 -17.00 3.62
CA ASN A 99 -3.51 -18.11 4.10
C ASN A 99 -4.44 -17.68 5.26
N ILE A 100 -4.55 -16.37 5.53
CA ILE A 100 -5.49 -15.84 6.52
C ILE A 100 -6.89 -15.78 5.90
N GLY A 101 -7.89 -16.22 6.67
CA GLY A 101 -9.30 -16.11 6.30
C GLY A 101 -9.81 -17.22 5.37
N PRO A 102 -10.95 -17.00 4.71
CA PRO A 102 -11.56 -18.00 3.85
C PRO A 102 -10.75 -18.21 2.56
N GLU A 103 -10.79 -19.42 2.08
CA GLU A 103 -10.19 -19.84 0.82
C GLU A 103 -11.27 -20.30 -0.17
N SER A 104 -10.98 -20.19 -1.44
CA SER A 104 -11.75 -20.74 -2.55
C SER A 104 -10.81 -21.40 -3.55
N PHE A 105 -11.37 -22.17 -4.46
CA PHE A 105 -10.62 -22.79 -5.54
C PHE A 105 -11.18 -22.32 -6.87
N ASP A 106 -10.33 -22.11 -7.84
CA ASP A 106 -10.73 -21.83 -9.20
C ASP A 106 -11.19 -23.11 -9.92
N LEU A 107 -11.59 -22.99 -11.19
CA LEU A 107 -12.03 -24.11 -12.02
C LEU A 107 -10.91 -25.14 -12.29
N PHE A 108 -9.65 -24.76 -12.10
CA PHE A 108 -8.47 -25.60 -12.30
C PHE A 108 -7.94 -26.19 -10.99
N GLY A 109 -8.59 -25.88 -9.86
CA GLY A 109 -8.18 -26.35 -8.54
C GLY A 109 -7.10 -25.49 -7.88
N ASN A 110 -6.75 -24.33 -8.42
CA ASN A 110 -5.80 -23.42 -7.78
C ASN A 110 -6.45 -22.77 -6.57
N ARG A 111 -5.72 -22.74 -5.46
CA ARG A 111 -6.15 -22.08 -4.23
C ARG A 111 -6.13 -20.57 -4.40
N LYS A 112 -7.14 -19.92 -3.87
CA LYS A 112 -7.31 -18.46 -3.91
C LYS A 112 -7.77 -17.93 -2.56
N SER A 113 -7.18 -16.85 -2.09
CA SER A 113 -7.70 -16.12 -0.94
C SER A 113 -9.09 -15.55 -1.28
N ALA A 114 -10.09 -15.86 -0.45
CA ALA A 114 -11.48 -15.42 -0.61
C ALA A 114 -11.89 -14.37 0.44
N ILE A 115 -10.93 -13.61 0.98
CA ILE A 115 -11.22 -12.49 1.88
C ILE A 115 -12.15 -11.51 1.16
N PRO A 116 -13.34 -11.20 1.73
CA PRO A 116 -14.28 -10.27 1.11
C PRO A 116 -13.70 -8.84 1.10
N GLN A 117 -14.19 -8.02 0.17
CA GLN A 117 -13.87 -6.60 0.20
C GLN A 117 -14.31 -5.98 1.54
N PRO A 118 -13.52 -5.08 2.14
CA PRO A 118 -13.93 -4.40 3.35
C PRO A 118 -15.18 -3.54 3.08
N ARG A 119 -16.00 -3.38 4.12
CA ARG A 119 -17.16 -2.49 4.04
C ARG A 119 -16.70 -1.08 3.65
N ASP A 120 -17.36 -0.50 2.66
CA ASP A 120 -17.07 0.87 2.24
C ASP A 120 -17.50 1.86 3.34
N LYS A 121 -16.52 2.49 3.97
CA LYS A 121 -16.71 3.52 4.99
C LYS A 121 -17.13 4.87 4.38
N LYS A 122 -17.13 5.00 3.05
CA LYS A 122 -17.49 6.20 2.27
C LYS A 122 -16.70 7.46 2.63
N ILE A 123 -15.52 7.32 3.24
CA ILE A 123 -14.66 8.44 3.62
C ILE A 123 -14.16 9.12 2.34
N LEU A 124 -14.46 10.39 2.16
CA LEU A 124 -13.96 11.21 1.05
C LEU A 124 -12.63 11.88 1.43
N LEU A 125 -11.92 12.40 0.44
CA LEU A 125 -10.69 13.16 0.70
C LEU A 125 -10.99 14.39 1.58
N ASN A 126 -12.03 15.14 1.26
CA ASN A 126 -12.41 16.35 2.01
C ASN A 126 -12.79 16.07 3.48
N ASP A 127 -13.20 14.84 3.82
CA ASP A 127 -13.53 14.46 5.22
C ASP A 127 -12.28 14.34 6.11
N VAL A 128 -11.10 14.20 5.52
CA VAL A 128 -9.83 14.01 6.25
C VAL A 128 -8.93 15.24 6.24
N LEU A 129 -9.26 16.24 5.42
CA LEU A 129 -8.49 17.48 5.35
C LEU A 129 -8.60 18.29 6.66
N GLU A 130 -7.50 18.89 7.08
CA GLU A 130 -7.47 19.83 8.21
C GLU A 130 -8.01 21.20 7.80
N TYR A 131 -7.75 21.60 6.54
CA TYR A 131 -8.28 22.82 5.92
C TYR A 131 -8.16 22.74 4.40
N GLY A 132 -8.96 23.56 3.71
CA GLY A 132 -8.98 23.62 2.24
C GLY A 132 -9.89 22.55 1.63
N TYR A 133 -9.87 22.47 0.32
CA TYR A 133 -10.80 21.68 -0.49
C TYR A 133 -10.09 20.98 -1.64
N SER A 134 -10.55 19.82 -2.04
CA SER A 134 -10.08 19.11 -3.24
C SER A 134 -11.26 18.79 -4.14
N ASP A 135 -11.04 18.89 -5.44
CA ASP A 135 -11.98 18.45 -6.48
C ASP A 135 -12.00 16.92 -6.63
N LYS A 136 -11.00 16.22 -6.07
CA LYS A 136 -10.93 14.76 -6.10
C LYS A 136 -11.70 14.14 -4.93
N ARG A 137 -12.49 13.13 -5.22
CA ARG A 137 -13.21 12.37 -4.17
C ARG A 137 -12.26 11.58 -3.27
N LYS A 138 -11.14 11.12 -3.82
CA LYS A 138 -10.09 10.34 -3.13
C LYS A 138 -8.72 10.89 -3.51
N HIS A 139 -7.81 10.90 -2.57
CA HIS A 139 -6.41 11.17 -2.86
C HIS A 139 -5.85 10.08 -3.80
N THR A 140 -5.00 10.45 -4.72
CA THR A 140 -4.22 9.48 -5.51
C THR A 140 -3.37 8.61 -4.59
N CYS A 141 -2.88 7.48 -5.08
CA CYS A 141 -2.04 6.60 -4.27
C CYS A 141 -0.86 7.38 -3.68
N LEU A 142 -0.73 7.36 -2.36
CA LEU A 142 0.41 7.94 -1.67
C LEU A 142 1.69 7.18 -2.06
N ASN A 143 2.72 7.91 -2.42
CA ASN A 143 4.04 7.41 -2.73
C ASN A 143 5.09 8.08 -1.85
N THR A 144 6.34 7.67 -1.94
CA THR A 144 7.46 8.21 -1.13
C THR A 144 7.71 9.70 -1.31
N SER A 145 7.14 10.34 -2.32
CA SER A 145 7.27 11.78 -2.56
C SER A 145 6.11 12.61 -2.00
N CYS A 146 5.08 11.99 -1.41
CA CYS A 146 3.86 12.68 -0.99
C CYS A 146 4.07 13.71 0.15
N GLY A 147 5.17 13.60 0.91
CA GLY A 147 5.53 14.56 1.96
C GLY A 147 6.51 15.65 1.51
N ARG A 148 6.94 15.67 0.24
CA ARG A 148 7.90 16.68 -0.23
C ARG A 148 7.20 18.00 -0.49
N ASP A 149 7.83 19.08 -0.04
CA ASP A 149 7.36 20.41 -0.37
C ASP A 149 7.66 20.74 -1.83
N ALA A 150 6.75 21.51 -2.43
CA ALA A 150 6.89 21.98 -3.81
C ALA A 150 6.27 23.37 -3.92
N ASN A 151 6.76 24.18 -4.87
CA ASN A 151 6.12 25.46 -5.16
C ASN A 151 4.80 25.25 -5.91
N GLN A 152 3.91 26.21 -5.80
CA GLN A 152 2.57 26.17 -6.38
C GLN A 152 2.58 25.88 -7.88
N ARG A 153 3.46 26.52 -8.65
CA ARG A 153 3.58 26.30 -10.09
C ARG A 153 3.89 24.86 -10.45
N TYR A 154 4.79 24.21 -9.70
CA TYR A 154 5.12 22.81 -9.88
C TYR A 154 3.94 21.88 -9.52
N MET A 155 3.25 22.17 -8.42
CA MET A 155 2.06 21.42 -7.99
C MET A 155 0.97 21.43 -9.06
N LEU A 156 0.62 22.62 -9.57
CA LEU A 156 -0.38 22.79 -10.62
C LEU A 156 0.02 22.12 -11.93
N HIS A 157 1.29 22.26 -12.34
CA HIS A 157 1.80 21.59 -13.53
C HIS A 157 1.68 20.06 -13.40
N ARG A 158 2.09 19.49 -12.28
CA ARG A 158 1.98 18.04 -12.01
C ARG A 158 0.53 17.57 -11.98
N TYR A 159 -0.35 18.35 -11.36
CA TYR A 159 -1.77 18.08 -11.33
C TYR A 159 -2.37 18.02 -12.73
N ALA A 160 -2.07 19.01 -13.57
CA ALA A 160 -2.60 19.11 -14.94
C ALA A 160 -2.03 18.02 -15.89
N THR A 161 -0.77 17.58 -15.69
CA THR A 161 -0.07 16.75 -16.68
C THR A 161 -0.04 15.28 -16.36
N THR A 162 -0.08 14.88 -15.10
CA THR A 162 0.17 13.46 -14.73
C THR A 162 -1.08 12.70 -14.30
N GLY A 163 -2.16 13.40 -13.89
CA GLY A 163 -3.33 12.78 -13.27
C GLY A 163 -3.04 12.02 -11.95
N MET A 164 -1.77 11.84 -11.62
CA MET A 164 -1.28 11.07 -10.47
C MET A 164 -1.01 11.95 -9.24
N THR A 165 -1.31 13.24 -9.32
CA THR A 165 -1.11 14.20 -8.24
C THR A 165 -2.45 14.65 -7.69
N THR A 166 -2.52 14.86 -6.40
CA THR A 166 -3.66 15.49 -5.72
C THR A 166 -3.18 16.82 -5.16
N ILE A 167 -3.94 17.87 -5.41
CA ILE A 167 -3.76 19.19 -4.81
C ILE A 167 -4.95 19.53 -3.92
N ILE A 168 -4.72 20.43 -2.97
CA ILE A 168 -5.73 20.95 -2.06
C ILE A 168 -5.73 22.46 -2.24
N TYR A 169 -6.87 23.01 -2.64
CA TYR A 169 -7.09 24.44 -2.73
C TYR A 169 -7.23 25.01 -1.33
N THR A 170 -6.65 26.17 -1.09
CA THR A 170 -6.67 26.80 0.25
C THR A 170 -8.01 27.47 0.56
N ASP A 171 -8.87 27.65 -0.45
CA ASP A 171 -10.18 28.27 -0.30
C ASP A 171 -11.29 27.45 -0.99
N GLU A 172 -12.53 27.66 -0.58
CA GLU A 172 -13.73 26.93 -1.02
C GLU A 172 -14.10 27.15 -2.49
N THR A 173 -13.66 28.26 -3.10
CA THR A 173 -13.91 28.54 -4.52
C THR A 173 -13.03 27.72 -5.44
N MET A 174 -12.06 26.99 -4.89
CA MET A 174 -11.05 26.22 -5.61
C MET A 174 -10.32 27.05 -6.68
N ASP A 175 -10.08 28.32 -6.37
CA ASP A 175 -9.35 29.25 -7.24
C ASP A 175 -7.84 29.04 -7.02
N GLU A 176 -7.14 28.61 -8.07
CA GLU A 176 -5.69 28.37 -8.03
C GLU A 176 -4.90 29.64 -7.64
N SER A 177 -5.39 30.84 -7.98
CA SER A 177 -4.73 32.10 -7.68
C SER A 177 -4.65 32.38 -6.17
N LYS A 178 -5.56 31.80 -5.38
CA LYS A 178 -5.61 31.93 -3.92
C LYS A 178 -4.69 30.95 -3.19
N GLY A 179 -4.15 29.98 -3.91
CA GLY A 179 -3.16 29.06 -3.41
C GLY A 179 -3.58 27.60 -3.43
N VAL A 180 -2.58 26.74 -3.59
CA VAL A 180 -2.72 25.28 -3.49
C VAL A 180 -1.62 24.72 -2.61
N ARG A 181 -1.88 23.55 -2.04
CA ARG A 181 -0.95 22.81 -1.20
C ARG A 181 -1.05 21.31 -1.40
N TYR A 182 -0.06 20.58 -0.92
CA TYR A 182 -0.14 19.13 -0.68
C TYR A 182 -0.67 18.86 0.75
N CYS A 183 -0.99 17.60 1.02
CA CYS A 183 -1.43 17.15 2.33
C CYS A 183 -0.44 17.53 3.43
N THR A 184 -0.98 17.85 4.62
CA THR A 184 -0.21 17.93 5.85
C THR A 184 0.23 16.54 6.30
N GLN A 185 1.14 16.47 7.26
CA GLN A 185 1.59 15.21 7.83
C GLN A 185 0.44 14.44 8.52
N THR A 186 -0.41 15.14 9.25
CA THR A 186 -1.61 14.58 9.90
C THR A 186 -2.60 14.02 8.87
N GLU A 187 -2.81 14.74 7.76
CA GLU A 187 -3.69 14.28 6.68
C GLU A 187 -3.14 13.01 6.01
N LEU A 188 -1.81 12.91 5.81
CA LEU A 188 -1.18 11.71 5.29
C LEU A 188 -1.37 10.51 6.23
N GLU A 189 -1.24 10.72 7.55
CA GLU A 189 -1.51 9.69 8.56
C GLU A 189 -2.97 9.19 8.48
N LYS A 190 -3.94 10.13 8.44
CA LYS A 190 -5.36 9.79 8.28
C LYS A 190 -5.66 9.01 7.01
N LEU A 191 -5.03 9.39 5.87
CA LEU A 191 -5.21 8.72 4.58
C LEU A 191 -4.69 7.27 4.56
N HIS A 192 -3.76 6.92 5.45
CA HIS A 192 -3.27 5.55 5.62
C HIS A 192 -3.84 4.82 6.85
N ASN A 193 -4.82 5.42 7.55
CA ASN A 193 -5.37 4.91 8.80
C ASN A 193 -4.31 4.70 9.89
N ILE A 194 -3.24 5.50 9.86
CA ILE A 194 -2.20 5.52 10.90
C ILE A 194 -2.69 6.41 12.04
N PRO A 195 -2.44 6.07 13.31
CA PRO A 195 -2.78 6.93 14.43
C PRO A 195 -2.18 8.35 14.28
N ILE A 196 -2.99 9.36 14.56
CA ILE A 196 -2.56 10.77 14.46
C ILE A 196 -1.37 11.01 15.39
N GLY A 197 -0.33 11.65 14.85
CA GLY A 197 0.91 11.94 15.57
C GLY A 197 1.91 10.80 15.60
N TYR A 198 1.65 9.68 14.93
CA TYR A 198 2.59 8.57 14.83
C TYR A 198 3.94 9.02 14.24
N THR A 199 3.91 9.88 13.24
CA THR A 199 5.11 10.39 12.57
C THR A 199 5.63 11.74 13.13
N LYS A 200 5.10 12.22 14.27
CA LYS A 200 5.39 13.56 14.82
C LYS A 200 6.88 13.88 15.03
N ASN A 201 7.73 12.87 15.22
CA ASN A 201 9.18 13.03 15.43
C ASN A 201 9.96 13.06 14.10
N LEU A 202 9.30 12.95 12.96
CA LEU A 202 9.88 12.98 11.63
C LEU A 202 9.58 14.33 10.98
N ASN A 203 10.46 14.81 10.10
CA ASN A 203 10.07 15.91 9.23
C ASN A 203 9.07 15.39 8.17
N LYS A 204 8.35 16.32 7.53
CA LYS A 204 7.30 16.04 6.57
C LYS A 204 7.74 15.10 5.42
N ALA A 205 8.96 15.30 4.89
CA ALA A 205 9.49 14.46 3.81
C ALA A 205 9.79 13.04 4.29
N GLN A 206 10.36 12.87 5.49
CA GLN A 206 10.60 11.56 6.11
C GLN A 206 9.28 10.85 6.41
N ALA A 207 8.30 11.56 6.96
CA ALA A 207 6.98 11.02 7.21
C ALA A 207 6.29 10.57 5.91
N GLY A 208 6.35 11.40 4.86
CA GLY A 208 5.81 11.06 3.55
C GLY A 208 6.47 9.83 2.91
N ASN A 209 7.80 9.70 3.07
CA ASN A 209 8.51 8.50 2.61
C ASN A 209 8.02 7.26 3.36
N LEU A 210 7.97 7.31 4.69
CA LEU A 210 7.54 6.20 5.53
C LEU A 210 6.10 5.77 5.21
N ILE A 211 5.19 6.74 5.10
CA ILE A 211 3.78 6.51 4.80
C ILE A 211 3.61 5.99 3.37
N GLY A 212 4.34 6.56 2.41
CA GLY A 212 4.28 6.16 1.00
C GLY A 212 4.76 4.73 0.74
N ASP A 213 5.76 4.27 1.48
CA ASP A 213 6.23 2.87 1.45
C ASP A 213 5.35 1.96 2.31
N GLY A 214 4.68 2.51 3.32
CA GLY A 214 3.88 1.76 4.28
C GLY A 214 2.60 1.17 3.70
N TRP A 215 1.96 0.30 4.46
CA TRP A 215 0.66 -0.27 4.13
C TRP A 215 -0.49 0.61 4.65
N ASN A 216 -1.65 0.51 4.01
CA ASN A 216 -2.87 1.07 4.61
C ASN A 216 -3.28 0.19 5.78
N VAL A 217 -3.19 0.73 7.01
CA VAL A 217 -3.43 -0.01 8.25
C VAL A 217 -4.84 -0.59 8.29
N GLY A 218 -5.85 0.16 7.80
CA GLY A 218 -7.24 -0.32 7.79
C GLY A 218 -7.47 -1.55 6.89
N ILE A 219 -6.66 -1.73 5.83
CA ILE A 219 -6.71 -2.96 5.02
C ILE A 219 -6.05 -4.13 5.76
N VAL A 220 -4.90 -3.89 6.40
CA VAL A 220 -4.20 -4.94 7.17
C VAL A 220 -5.06 -5.38 8.37
N GLU A 221 -5.68 -4.44 9.08
CA GLU A 221 -6.65 -4.70 10.15
C GLU A 221 -7.81 -5.56 9.64
N HIS A 222 -8.37 -5.22 8.47
CA HIS A 222 -9.42 -6.02 7.84
C HIS A 222 -8.96 -7.45 7.56
N ILE A 223 -7.77 -7.67 6.99
CA ILE A 223 -7.22 -9.01 6.74
C ILE A 223 -7.04 -9.75 8.07
N PHE A 224 -6.43 -9.12 9.06
CA PHE A 224 -6.16 -9.75 10.36
C PHE A 224 -7.42 -10.06 11.17
N SER A 225 -8.55 -9.38 10.90
CA SER A 225 -9.82 -9.72 11.54
C SER A 225 -10.31 -11.14 11.23
N PHE A 226 -9.76 -11.80 10.22
CA PHE A 226 -10.02 -13.20 9.87
C PHE A 226 -9.04 -14.20 10.51
N MET A 227 -8.05 -13.73 11.28
CA MET A 227 -7.16 -14.64 12.02
C MET A 227 -7.88 -15.28 13.18
N GLN A 228 -7.70 -16.58 13.34
CA GLN A 228 -8.14 -17.31 14.54
C GLN A 228 -6.97 -17.32 15.54
N LEU A 229 -7.04 -16.42 16.51
CA LEU A 229 -6.14 -16.40 17.64
C LEU A 229 -6.58 -17.50 18.61
N THR A 230 -5.79 -18.57 18.68
CA THR A 230 -5.97 -19.66 19.67
C THR A 230 -5.19 -19.36 20.92
#